data_38988b36b8d43e7586011e3904d3a150
#
_entry.id   38988b36b8d43e7586011e3904d3a150
#
_cell.length_a   1.000
_cell.length_b   1.000
_cell.length_c   1.000
_cell.angle_alpha   90.00
_cell.angle_beta   90.00
_cell.angle_gamma   90.00
#
_symmetry.space_group_name_H-M   'P 1'
#
loop_
_entity.id
_entity.type
_entity.pdbx_description
1 polymer ?
#
loop_
_entity_poly.entity_id
_entity_poly.type
_entity_poly.pdbx_seq_one_letter_code
_entity_poly.pdbx_strand_id
1 'polypeptide(L)'
;MKQILFILIIALIPLRAIKAQATTREKLETYRIGFFTKKINLTSAEAEKFWPAYNDYQKQRNALQQKRRELIRDFNQNESTLSDKELTEIGDKLISTQPEESELALTFHSKLKEFLPPDKVILYYQAENQWKAQLLNELQENRPAQRPNQRF
;
A
#
# COMPACT_ATOMS: atom_id res chain seq x y z
N MET A 1 -5.37 1.94 -47.93
CA MET A 1 -6.46 2.44 -47.04
C MET A 1 -6.86 1.45 -45.94
N LYS A 2 -6.62 0.14 -46.03
CA LYS A 2 -6.98 -0.85 -44.99
C LYS A 2 -6.01 -0.89 -43.78
N GLN A 3 -4.77 -0.42 -43.91
CA GLN A 3 -3.76 -0.45 -42.84
C GLN A 3 -3.91 0.72 -41.82
N ILE A 4 -4.53 1.82 -42.21
CA ILE A 4 -4.72 3.00 -41.32
C ILE A 4 -5.85 2.74 -40.30
N LEU A 5 -6.82 1.88 -40.64
CA LEU A 5 -7.94 1.55 -39.75
C LEU A 5 -7.52 0.67 -38.54
N PHE A 6 -6.46 -0.14 -38.70
CA PHE A 6 -5.95 -1.03 -37.65
C PHE A 6 -5.17 -0.28 -36.54
N ILE A 7 -4.49 0.81 -36.92
CA ILE A 7 -3.71 1.63 -35.97
C ILE A 7 -4.62 2.47 -35.06
N LEU A 8 -5.80 2.84 -35.54
CA LEU A 8 -6.73 3.67 -34.76
C LEU A 8 -7.47 2.90 -33.64
N ILE A 9 -7.57 1.56 -33.76
CA ILE A 9 -8.23 0.71 -32.74
C ILE A 9 -7.31 0.46 -31.54
N ILE A 10 -5.99 0.44 -31.72
CA ILE A 10 -5.01 0.18 -30.64
C ILE A 10 -4.83 1.40 -29.70
N ALA A 11 -5.11 2.61 -30.17
CA ALA A 11 -4.98 3.85 -29.40
C ALA A 11 -6.11 4.11 -28.37
N LEU A 12 -7.23 3.38 -28.46
CA LEU A 12 -8.42 3.62 -27.60
C LEU A 12 -8.51 2.76 -26.33
N ILE A 13 -7.64 1.74 -26.18
CA ILE A 13 -7.70 0.78 -25.08
C ILE A 13 -7.14 1.33 -23.75
N PRO A 14 -6.07 2.17 -23.69
CA PRO A 14 -5.48 2.58 -22.41
C PRO A 14 -6.31 3.57 -21.60
N LEU A 15 -7.17 4.40 -22.24
CA LEU A 15 -7.91 5.44 -21.51
C LEU A 15 -9.01 4.88 -20.59
N ARG A 16 -9.61 3.73 -20.93
CA ARG A 16 -10.66 3.10 -20.11
C ARG A 16 -10.10 2.38 -18.88
N ALA A 17 -8.92 1.78 -19.01
CA ALA A 17 -8.25 1.10 -17.91
C ALA A 17 -7.81 2.08 -16.80
N ILE A 18 -7.33 3.26 -17.17
CA ILE A 18 -6.90 4.31 -16.22
C ILE A 18 -8.11 4.84 -15.42
N LYS A 19 -9.26 5.06 -16.06
CA LYS A 19 -10.48 5.53 -15.37
C LYS A 19 -11.03 4.47 -14.40
N ALA A 20 -11.03 3.20 -14.78
CA ALA A 20 -11.51 2.11 -13.92
C ALA A 20 -10.65 1.95 -12.67
N GLN A 21 -9.33 2.08 -12.81
CA GLN A 21 -8.39 1.96 -11.70
C GLN A 21 -8.45 3.16 -10.74
N ALA A 22 -8.65 4.38 -11.28
CA ALA A 22 -8.88 5.58 -10.48
C ALA A 22 -10.16 5.46 -9.65
N THR A 23 -11.25 4.98 -10.24
CA THR A 23 -12.54 4.79 -9.55
C THR A 23 -12.46 3.74 -8.45
N THR A 24 -11.71 2.65 -8.65
CA THR A 24 -11.52 1.60 -7.63
C THR A 24 -10.70 2.13 -6.46
N ARG A 25 -9.65 2.90 -6.72
CA ARG A 25 -8.82 3.52 -5.69
C ARG A 25 -9.61 4.53 -4.86
N GLU A 26 -10.43 5.35 -5.49
CA GLU A 26 -11.28 6.34 -4.82
C GLU A 26 -12.33 5.67 -3.91
N LYS A 27 -12.96 4.59 -4.37
CA LYS A 27 -13.90 3.80 -3.57
C LYS A 27 -13.21 3.20 -2.33
N LEU A 28 -12.02 2.63 -2.50
CA LEU A 28 -11.24 2.07 -1.39
C LEU A 28 -10.84 3.15 -0.38
N GLU A 29 -10.47 4.33 -0.85
CA GLU A 29 -10.14 5.48 0.00
C GLU A 29 -11.36 5.94 0.81
N THR A 30 -12.51 6.10 0.17
CA THR A 30 -13.77 6.48 0.82
C THR A 30 -14.16 5.43 1.87
N TYR A 31 -14.04 4.16 1.54
CA TYR A 31 -14.32 3.06 2.46
C TYR A 31 -13.37 3.08 3.66
N ARG A 32 -12.06 3.29 3.42
CA ARG A 32 -11.05 3.42 4.47
C ARG A 32 -11.37 4.56 5.43
N ILE A 33 -11.74 5.73 4.89
CA ILE A 33 -12.13 6.89 5.70
C ILE A 33 -13.32 6.55 6.60
N GLY A 34 -14.38 5.99 6.05
CA GLY A 34 -15.55 5.59 6.82
C GLY A 34 -15.23 4.54 7.89
N PHE A 35 -14.41 3.54 7.54
CA PHE A 35 -14.00 2.47 8.45
C PHE A 35 -13.24 3.00 9.67
N PHE A 36 -12.15 3.75 9.45
CA PHE A 36 -11.33 4.27 10.55
C PHE A 36 -12.06 5.30 11.39
N THR A 37 -12.80 6.24 10.77
CA THR A 37 -13.60 7.22 11.51
C THR A 37 -14.58 6.55 12.46
N LYS A 38 -15.28 5.51 12.01
CA LYS A 38 -16.22 4.74 12.82
C LYS A 38 -15.51 3.91 13.90
N LYS A 39 -14.45 3.19 13.56
CA LYS A 39 -13.75 2.28 14.49
C LYS A 39 -13.03 3.01 15.63
N ILE A 40 -12.47 4.17 15.35
CA ILE A 40 -11.78 5.01 16.34
C ILE A 40 -12.80 5.92 17.07
N ASN A 41 -14.02 6.03 16.57
CA ASN A 41 -15.05 6.96 17.06
C ASN A 41 -14.54 8.43 17.07
N LEU A 42 -13.99 8.85 15.91
CA LEU A 42 -13.44 10.20 15.76
C LEU A 42 -14.55 11.24 15.77
N THR A 43 -14.40 12.27 16.57
CA THR A 43 -15.18 13.51 16.44
C THR A 43 -14.70 14.30 15.19
N SER A 44 -15.48 15.28 14.73
CA SER A 44 -15.09 16.11 13.59
C SER A 44 -13.76 16.83 13.84
N ALA A 45 -13.55 17.39 15.03
CA ALA A 45 -12.32 18.08 15.41
C ALA A 45 -11.10 17.15 15.47
N GLU A 46 -11.28 15.89 15.92
CA GLU A 46 -10.23 14.89 15.90
C GLU A 46 -9.94 14.42 14.47
N ALA A 47 -10.96 14.23 13.64
CA ALA A 47 -10.81 13.81 12.25
C ALA A 47 -10.03 14.84 11.40
N GLU A 48 -10.25 16.13 11.62
CA GLU A 48 -9.50 17.21 10.97
C GLU A 48 -7.99 17.13 11.22
N LYS A 49 -7.57 16.67 12.41
CA LYS A 49 -6.15 16.48 12.75
C LYS A 49 -5.62 15.11 12.36
N PHE A 50 -6.46 14.08 12.51
CA PHE A 50 -6.10 12.69 12.25
C PHE A 50 -5.78 12.44 10.78
N TRP A 51 -6.64 12.86 9.85
CA TRP A 51 -6.49 12.52 8.45
C TRP A 51 -5.22 13.08 7.80
N PRO A 52 -4.83 14.35 8.01
CA PRO A 52 -3.55 14.83 7.50
C PRO A 52 -2.35 14.06 8.06
N ALA A 53 -2.33 13.79 9.36
CA ALA A 53 -1.25 13.05 10.02
C ALA A 53 -1.18 11.58 9.53
N TYR A 54 -2.33 10.91 9.41
CA TYR A 54 -2.44 9.55 8.89
C TYR A 54 -1.99 9.45 7.43
N ASN A 55 -2.42 10.39 6.58
CA ASN A 55 -2.06 10.38 5.17
C ASN A 55 -0.57 10.63 4.95
N ASP A 56 0.05 11.52 5.72
CA ASP A 56 1.49 11.75 5.67
C ASP A 56 2.26 10.50 6.13
N TYR A 57 1.86 9.88 7.25
CA TYR A 57 2.41 8.61 7.71
C TYR A 57 2.31 7.51 6.64
N GLN A 58 1.13 7.33 6.04
CA GLN A 58 0.93 6.33 5.00
C GLN A 58 1.77 6.60 3.74
N LYS A 59 1.93 7.86 3.35
CA LYS A 59 2.79 8.26 2.23
C LYS A 59 4.25 7.86 2.47
N GLN A 60 4.79 8.18 3.63
CA GLN A 60 6.18 7.85 3.99
C GLN A 60 6.38 6.34 4.10
N ARG A 61 5.46 5.63 4.75
CA ARG A 61 5.48 4.17 4.85
C ARG A 61 5.43 3.49 3.48
N ASN A 62 4.58 3.98 2.58
CA ASN A 62 4.50 3.46 1.21
C ASN A 62 5.81 3.70 0.44
N ALA A 63 6.49 4.82 0.65
CA ALA A 63 7.79 5.10 0.04
C ALA A 63 8.86 4.11 0.51
N LEU A 64 8.92 3.80 1.82
CA LEU A 64 9.84 2.78 2.36
C LEU A 64 9.55 1.39 1.78
N GLN A 65 8.28 1.00 1.69
CA GLN A 65 7.89 -0.26 1.08
C GLN A 65 8.23 -0.33 -0.41
N GLN A 66 8.11 0.79 -1.11
CA GLN A 66 8.51 0.87 -2.52
C GLN A 66 10.01 0.74 -2.67
N LYS A 67 10.82 1.44 -1.85
CA LYS A 67 12.28 1.29 -1.80
C LYS A 67 12.69 -0.18 -1.63
N ARG A 68 12.06 -0.91 -0.71
CA ARG A 68 12.31 -2.35 -0.52
C ARG A 68 11.95 -3.19 -1.74
N ARG A 69 10.79 -2.94 -2.35
CA ARG A 69 10.38 -3.66 -3.57
C ARG A 69 11.33 -3.41 -4.73
N GLU A 70 11.84 -2.19 -4.87
CA GLU A 70 12.81 -1.84 -5.91
C GLU A 70 14.14 -2.56 -5.70
N LEU A 71 14.66 -2.63 -4.47
CA LEU A 71 15.87 -3.38 -4.15
C LEU A 71 15.73 -4.88 -4.46
N ILE A 72 14.59 -5.49 -4.10
CA ILE A 72 14.32 -6.91 -4.39
C ILE A 72 14.15 -7.13 -5.90
N ARG A 73 13.49 -6.23 -6.60
CA ARG A 73 13.33 -6.31 -8.05
C ARG A 73 14.68 -6.19 -8.77
N ASP A 74 15.54 -5.27 -8.36
CA ASP A 74 16.87 -5.07 -8.91
C ASP A 74 17.72 -6.34 -8.73
N PHE A 75 17.73 -6.92 -7.52
CA PHE A 75 18.33 -8.21 -7.28
C PHE A 75 17.80 -9.30 -8.24
N ASN A 76 16.48 -9.49 -8.33
CA ASN A 76 15.88 -10.54 -9.15
C ASN A 76 16.17 -10.38 -10.66
N GLN A 77 16.34 -9.14 -11.14
CA GLN A 77 16.62 -8.85 -12.54
C GLN A 77 18.11 -9.02 -12.90
N ASN A 78 19.00 -8.82 -11.95
CA ASN A 78 20.44 -8.74 -12.18
C ASN A 78 21.26 -9.79 -11.39
N GLU A 79 20.60 -10.76 -10.74
CA GLU A 79 21.23 -11.74 -9.83
C GLU A 79 22.52 -12.37 -10.40
N SER A 80 22.52 -12.75 -11.68
CA SER A 80 23.66 -13.41 -12.34
C SER A 80 24.83 -12.48 -12.69
N THR A 81 24.64 -11.16 -12.57
CA THR A 81 25.65 -10.15 -12.93
C THR A 81 26.14 -9.34 -11.74
N LEU A 82 25.46 -9.44 -10.59
CA LEU A 82 25.82 -8.74 -9.37
C LEU A 82 27.07 -9.34 -8.73
N SER A 83 28.02 -8.48 -8.35
CA SER A 83 29.17 -8.85 -7.54
C SER A 83 28.79 -9.08 -6.07
N ASP A 84 29.63 -9.80 -5.33
CA ASP A 84 29.46 -10.01 -3.86
C ASP A 84 29.32 -8.68 -3.10
N LYS A 85 30.03 -7.64 -3.53
CA LYS A 85 29.92 -6.31 -2.94
C LYS A 85 28.53 -5.72 -3.15
N GLU A 86 27.99 -5.77 -4.35
CA GLU A 86 26.65 -5.25 -4.68
C GLU A 86 25.55 -6.04 -3.96
N LEU A 87 25.71 -7.37 -3.85
CA LEU A 87 24.82 -8.22 -3.07
C LEU A 87 24.81 -7.82 -1.58
N THR A 88 26.00 -7.56 -1.00
CA THR A 88 26.12 -7.09 0.38
C THR A 88 25.44 -5.73 0.56
N GLU A 89 25.68 -4.78 -0.35
CA GLU A 89 25.06 -3.45 -0.31
C GLU A 89 23.52 -3.50 -0.41
N ILE A 90 22.99 -4.39 -1.23
CA ILE A 90 21.53 -4.61 -1.34
C ILE A 90 20.99 -5.14 -0.01
N GLY A 91 21.67 -6.13 0.60
CA GLY A 91 21.32 -6.68 1.91
C GLY A 91 21.31 -5.62 3.01
N ASP A 92 22.37 -4.80 3.09
CA ASP A 92 22.47 -3.71 4.05
C ASP A 92 21.37 -2.66 3.86
N LYS A 93 21.06 -2.30 2.61
CA LYS A 93 19.96 -1.39 2.30
C LYS A 93 18.60 -1.98 2.66
N LEU A 94 18.37 -3.28 2.47
CA LEU A 94 17.13 -3.94 2.85
C LEU A 94 16.91 -3.90 4.36
N ILE A 95 17.92 -4.26 5.15
CA ILE A 95 17.81 -4.27 6.61
C ILE A 95 17.68 -2.87 7.20
N SER A 96 18.32 -1.85 6.59
CA SER A 96 18.23 -0.46 7.05
C SER A 96 16.83 0.14 6.96
N THR A 97 15.94 -0.42 6.14
CA THR A 97 14.56 0.05 6.06
C THR A 97 13.71 -0.31 7.28
N GLN A 98 14.12 -1.30 8.09
CA GLN A 98 13.35 -1.71 9.28
C GLN A 98 13.37 -0.66 10.40
N PRO A 99 14.56 -0.15 10.84
CA PRO A 99 14.59 0.94 11.82
C PRO A 99 13.91 2.20 11.28
N GLU A 100 14.04 2.54 9.99
CA GLU A 100 13.34 3.67 9.38
C GLU A 100 11.80 3.53 9.52
N GLU A 101 11.25 2.34 9.27
CA GLU A 101 9.80 2.07 9.43
C GLU A 101 9.37 2.14 10.90
N SER A 102 10.21 1.64 11.82
CA SER A 102 9.95 1.70 13.26
C SER A 102 9.95 3.12 13.80
N GLU A 103 10.92 3.94 13.40
CA GLU A 103 11.02 5.35 13.78
C GLU A 103 9.81 6.16 13.25
N LEU A 104 9.42 5.91 11.99
CA LEU A 104 8.24 6.50 11.40
C LEU A 104 6.96 6.15 12.19
N ALA A 105 6.83 4.89 12.63
CA ALA A 105 5.69 4.45 13.44
C ALA A 105 5.68 5.11 14.82
N LEU A 106 6.84 5.26 15.48
CA LEU A 106 6.96 5.94 16.76
C LEU A 106 6.64 7.44 16.65
N THR A 107 7.10 8.08 15.59
CA THR A 107 6.80 9.49 15.30
C THR A 107 5.30 9.67 15.10
N PHE A 108 4.67 8.81 14.33
CA PHE A 108 3.22 8.87 14.11
C PHE A 108 2.44 8.58 15.41
N HIS A 109 2.88 7.61 16.22
CA HIS A 109 2.29 7.35 17.54
C HIS A 109 2.34 8.58 18.45
N SER A 110 3.49 9.26 18.48
CA SER A 110 3.64 10.50 19.25
C SER A 110 2.68 11.58 18.75
N LYS A 111 2.52 11.68 17.43
CA LYS A 111 1.58 12.62 16.81
C LYS A 111 0.12 12.33 17.17
N LEU A 112 -0.30 11.06 17.18
CA LEU A 112 -1.65 10.67 17.59
C LEU A 112 -1.96 11.13 19.02
N LYS A 113 -1.01 11.03 19.95
CA LYS A 113 -1.18 11.44 21.36
C LYS A 113 -1.34 12.94 21.56
N GLU A 114 -0.99 13.77 20.57
CA GLU A 114 -1.19 15.22 20.65
C GLU A 114 -2.66 15.63 20.57
N PHE A 115 -3.51 14.81 19.94
CA PHE A 115 -4.91 15.18 19.68
C PHE A 115 -5.93 14.07 19.92
N LEU A 116 -5.52 12.83 20.20
CA LEU A 116 -6.43 11.74 20.56
C LEU A 116 -6.28 11.36 22.03
N PRO A 117 -7.40 11.06 22.73
CA PRO A 117 -7.36 10.41 24.02
C PRO A 117 -6.69 9.03 23.95
N PRO A 118 -6.09 8.53 25.06
CA PRO A 118 -5.35 7.28 25.06
C PRO A 118 -6.14 6.06 24.58
N ASP A 119 -7.41 5.97 24.90
CA ASP A 119 -8.32 4.91 24.45
C ASP A 119 -8.49 4.90 22.93
N LYS A 120 -8.64 6.06 22.31
CA LYS A 120 -8.74 6.19 20.85
C LYS A 120 -7.43 5.87 20.13
N VAL A 121 -6.28 6.10 20.75
CA VAL A 121 -4.99 5.64 20.23
C VAL A 121 -4.94 4.11 20.18
N ILE A 122 -5.46 3.41 21.20
CA ILE A 122 -5.57 1.96 21.19
C ILE A 122 -6.57 1.49 20.11
N LEU A 123 -7.73 2.16 20.01
CA LEU A 123 -8.72 1.86 18.96
C LEU A 123 -8.13 2.01 17.55
N TYR A 124 -7.24 2.97 17.33
CA TYR A 124 -6.50 3.10 16.06
C TYR A 124 -5.71 1.83 15.73
N TYR A 125 -4.92 1.29 16.67
CA TYR A 125 -4.14 0.06 16.42
C TYR A 125 -5.02 -1.15 16.17
N GLN A 126 -6.13 -1.27 16.89
CA GLN A 126 -7.12 -2.31 16.64
C GLN A 126 -7.75 -2.18 15.23
N ALA A 127 -8.13 -0.95 14.85
CA ALA A 127 -8.68 -0.66 13.54
C ALA A 127 -7.67 -0.99 12.42
N GLU A 128 -6.39 -0.63 12.60
CA GLU A 128 -5.34 -0.94 11.61
C GLU A 128 -5.15 -2.46 11.42
N ASN A 129 -5.15 -3.23 12.49
CA ASN A 129 -5.05 -4.69 12.40
C ASN A 129 -6.28 -5.30 11.71
N GLN A 130 -7.50 -4.83 12.02
CA GLN A 130 -8.73 -5.28 11.37
C GLN A 130 -8.75 -4.90 9.87
N TRP A 131 -8.30 -3.70 9.53
CA TRP A 131 -8.19 -3.24 8.15
C TRP A 131 -7.24 -4.12 7.32
N LYS A 132 -6.06 -4.41 7.86
CA LYS A 132 -5.09 -5.31 7.21
C LYS A 132 -5.66 -6.71 6.99
N ALA A 133 -6.33 -7.28 7.99
CA ALA A 133 -6.96 -8.59 7.89
C ALA A 133 -8.07 -8.59 6.82
N GLN A 134 -8.91 -7.56 6.77
CA GLN A 134 -9.97 -7.45 5.77
C GLN A 134 -9.42 -7.35 4.35
N LEU A 135 -8.40 -6.52 4.11
CA LEU A 135 -7.76 -6.43 2.80
C LEU A 135 -7.14 -7.77 2.35
N LEU A 136 -6.54 -8.51 3.28
CA LEU A 136 -5.98 -9.83 2.97
C LEU A 136 -7.07 -10.83 2.59
N ASN A 137 -8.20 -10.85 3.30
CA ASN A 137 -9.34 -11.70 2.98
C ASN A 137 -9.93 -11.38 1.60
N GLU A 138 -10.16 -10.10 1.30
CA GLU A 138 -10.65 -9.66 -0.02
C GLU A 138 -9.70 -10.07 -1.16
N LEU A 139 -8.38 -9.99 -0.95
CA LEU A 139 -7.38 -10.43 -1.91
C LEU A 139 -7.37 -11.95 -2.10
N GLN A 140 -7.68 -12.73 -1.05
CA GLN A 140 -7.78 -14.20 -1.14
C GLN A 140 -9.06 -14.62 -1.85
N GLU A 141 -10.19 -13.99 -1.55
CA GLU A 141 -11.48 -14.28 -2.20
C GLU A 141 -11.48 -13.94 -3.69
N ASN A 142 -10.78 -12.87 -4.07
CA ASN A 142 -10.66 -12.43 -5.46
C ASN A 142 -9.57 -13.17 -6.25
N ARG A 143 -8.83 -14.13 -5.67
CA ARG A 143 -7.92 -14.98 -6.44
C ARG A 143 -8.74 -15.90 -7.33
N PRO A 144 -8.52 -15.89 -8.67
CA PRO A 144 -9.14 -16.88 -9.54
C PRO A 144 -8.77 -18.27 -9.02
N ALA A 145 -9.80 -19.10 -8.81
CA ALA A 145 -9.60 -20.48 -8.36
C ALA A 145 -8.56 -21.15 -9.28
N GLN A 146 -7.40 -21.50 -8.74
CA GLN A 146 -6.42 -22.28 -9.47
C GLN A 146 -7.11 -23.61 -9.79
N ARG A 147 -7.41 -23.84 -11.07
CA ARG A 147 -7.90 -25.13 -11.53
C ARG A 147 -6.91 -26.19 -11.04
N PRO A 148 -7.35 -27.24 -10.32
CA PRO A 148 -6.44 -28.29 -9.93
C PRO A 148 -5.84 -28.86 -11.20
N ASN A 149 -4.52 -28.90 -11.26
CA ASN A 149 -3.75 -29.44 -12.35
C ASN A 149 -4.16 -30.92 -12.49
N GLN A 150 -5.00 -31.23 -13.48
CA GLN A 150 -5.28 -32.62 -13.87
C GLN A 150 -3.97 -33.17 -14.46
N ARG A 151 -3.20 -33.83 -13.60
CA ARG A 151 -2.13 -34.72 -14.07
C ARG A 151 -2.80 -35.96 -14.62
N PHE A 152 -2.75 -36.09 -15.93
CA PHE A 152 -2.88 -37.37 -16.62
C PHE A 152 -1.51 -38.05 -16.69
#